data_93f3a2076bce1afd7d1ed08e02a58998
#
_entry.id   93f3a2076bce1afd7d1ed08e02a58998
#
_cell.length_a   1.000
_cell.length_b   1.000
_cell.length_c   1.000
_cell.angle_alpha   90.00
_cell.angle_beta   90.00
_cell.angle_gamma   90.00
#
_symmetry.space_group_name_H-M   'P 1'
#
loop_
_entity.id
_entity.type
_entity.pdbx_description
1 polymer ?
#
loop_
_entity_poly.entity_id
_entity_poly.type
_entity_poly.pdbx_seq_one_letter_code
_entity_poly.pdbx_strand_id
1 'polypeptide(L)'
;SALENHLKTILQSTSKFGDLAGQDELADEPALERVLNQNPGADKTTALGIFAVDLTEEKIQANIDPVIGRETEIDRLIQILSRRTKNNPILLGEPGTGKTAIVEGLAKRIVKGKVPDVLIGKRILNLDLGATLAGTMYRGEFESRIKDIIAEVKSDPNIILFVDEVHTLIGAGSSAGSLDAANMFKPELARGNLRLIGATTLEEY
;
A
#
# COMPACT_ATOMS: atom_id res chain seq x y z
N SER A 1 -31.39 1.59 2.66
CA SER A 1 -30.91 0.22 2.68
C SER A 1 -30.10 -0.05 3.94
N ALA A 2 -29.79 -1.32 4.28
CA ALA A 2 -29.12 -1.70 5.54
C ALA A 2 -27.75 -1.00 5.72
N LEU A 3 -27.07 -0.69 4.63
CA LEU A 3 -25.75 -0.01 4.62
C LEU A 3 -25.86 1.47 5.05
N GLU A 4 -26.88 2.16 4.59
CA GLU A 4 -27.14 3.57 4.99
C GLU A 4 -27.49 3.70 6.48
N ASN A 5 -28.17 2.69 7.02
CA ASN A 5 -28.50 2.67 8.44
C ASN A 5 -27.25 2.35 9.29
N HIS A 6 -26.34 1.52 8.80
CA HIS A 6 -25.09 1.21 9.50
C HIS A 6 -24.14 2.41 9.52
N LEU A 7 -24.00 3.13 8.40
CA LEU A 7 -23.25 4.38 8.30
C LEU A 7 -23.83 5.49 9.18
N LYS A 8 -25.16 5.62 9.23
CA LYS A 8 -25.81 6.57 10.15
C LYS A 8 -25.59 6.23 11.62
N THR A 9 -25.55 4.96 11.97
CA THR A 9 -25.30 4.51 13.35
C THR A 9 -23.86 4.82 13.78
N ILE A 10 -22.88 4.62 12.88
CA ILE A 10 -21.47 4.98 13.13
C ILE A 10 -21.31 6.49 13.26
N LEU A 11 -21.92 7.29 12.36
CA LEU A 11 -21.88 8.74 12.41
C LEU A 11 -22.59 9.31 13.66
N GLN A 12 -23.68 8.69 14.11
CA GLN A 12 -24.38 9.12 15.33
C GLN A 12 -23.67 8.71 16.63
N SER A 13 -22.86 7.65 16.61
CA SER A 13 -22.01 7.30 17.75
C SER A 13 -20.83 8.24 17.90
N THR A 14 -20.30 8.76 16.79
CA THR A 14 -19.20 9.73 16.79
C THR A 14 -19.67 11.14 17.23
N SER A 15 -20.91 11.53 16.91
CA SER A 15 -21.45 12.84 17.30
C SER A 15 -21.81 12.97 18.79
N LYS A 16 -21.98 11.85 19.51
CA LYS A 16 -22.25 11.87 20.95
C LYS A 16 -21.00 12.08 21.83
N PHE A 17 -19.78 11.95 21.24
CA PHE A 17 -18.53 12.23 21.96
C PHE A 17 -18.02 13.66 21.77
N GLY A 18 -18.66 14.47 20.92
CA GLY A 18 -18.25 15.85 20.59
C GLY A 18 -18.62 16.92 21.62
N ASP A 19 -19.40 16.59 22.65
CA ASP A 19 -19.88 17.58 23.63
C ASP A 19 -19.03 17.70 24.91
N LEU A 20 -17.89 17.01 24.99
CA LEU A 20 -17.03 17.00 26.19
C LEU A 20 -15.57 17.42 25.97
N ALA A 21 -15.16 17.84 24.77
CA ALA A 21 -13.81 18.35 24.53
C ALA A 21 -13.88 19.70 23.81
N GLY A 22 -13.27 20.70 24.42
CA GLY A 22 -13.19 22.06 23.92
C GLY A 22 -12.45 22.18 22.59
N GLN A 23 -12.82 23.22 21.88
CA GLN A 23 -12.24 23.76 20.66
C GLN A 23 -10.73 23.56 20.57
N ASP A 24 -10.32 22.68 19.67
CA ASP A 24 -9.13 22.67 18.81
C ASP A 24 -8.93 21.23 18.33
N GLU A 25 -9.09 21.01 17.04
CA GLU A 25 -8.59 19.91 16.19
C GLU A 25 -9.60 19.50 15.12
N LEU A 26 -9.77 20.37 14.12
CA LEU A 26 -10.37 20.04 12.83
C LEU A 26 -9.29 20.07 11.76
N ALA A 27 -8.39 19.08 11.74
CA ALA A 27 -7.30 19.01 10.74
C ALA A 27 -7.19 17.70 9.94
N ASP A 28 -7.95 16.64 10.24
CA ASP A 28 -7.68 15.31 9.65
C ASP A 28 -8.76 14.71 8.74
N GLU A 29 -9.94 15.31 8.59
CA GLU A 29 -10.94 14.83 7.63
C GLU A 29 -10.50 14.89 6.15
N PRO A 30 -9.66 15.87 5.70
CA PRO A 30 -9.32 15.95 4.28
C PRO A 30 -8.39 14.83 3.79
N ALA A 31 -7.62 14.16 4.64
CA ALA A 31 -6.68 13.13 4.22
C ALA A 31 -7.41 11.82 3.87
N LEU A 32 -8.35 11.41 4.70
CA LEU A 32 -9.16 10.21 4.47
C LEU A 32 -10.06 10.35 3.22
N GLU A 33 -10.68 11.52 3.04
CA GLU A 33 -11.48 11.81 1.84
C GLU A 33 -10.64 11.84 0.56
N ARG A 34 -9.40 12.32 0.61
CA ARG A 34 -8.50 12.29 -0.54
C ARG A 34 -8.16 10.86 -0.95
N VAL A 35 -7.88 9.98 0.00
CA VAL A 35 -7.59 8.55 -0.25
C VAL A 35 -8.83 7.82 -0.79
N LEU A 36 -10.00 8.09 -0.22
CA LEU A 36 -11.27 7.51 -0.68
C LEU A 36 -11.67 7.96 -2.10
N ASN A 37 -11.26 9.15 -2.52
CA ASN A 37 -11.54 9.68 -3.85
C ASN A 37 -10.53 9.22 -4.92
N GLN A 38 -9.34 8.75 -4.52
CA GLN A 38 -8.32 8.26 -5.45
C GLN A 38 -8.58 6.83 -5.96
N ASN A 39 -9.53 6.10 -5.37
CA ASN A 39 -9.78 4.70 -5.70
C ASN A 39 -11.27 4.44 -6.06
N PRO A 40 -11.78 4.96 -7.20
CA PRO A 40 -13.20 4.85 -7.55
C PRO A 40 -13.68 3.46 -7.95
N GLY A 41 -12.79 2.45 -8.07
CA GLY A 41 -13.09 1.08 -8.49
C GLY A 41 -12.80 0.01 -7.45
N ALA A 42 -12.14 0.35 -6.34
CA ALA A 42 -11.82 -0.62 -5.30
C ALA A 42 -13.06 -1.00 -4.48
N ASP A 43 -13.12 -2.25 -4.06
CA ASP A 43 -14.11 -2.71 -3.08
C ASP A 43 -13.77 -2.06 -1.72
N LYS A 44 -14.39 -0.90 -1.45
CA LYS A 44 -14.17 -0.07 -0.25
C LYS A 44 -14.53 -0.78 1.06
N THR A 45 -14.87 -2.05 1.01
CA THR A 45 -15.16 -2.89 2.18
C THR A 45 -13.92 -3.61 2.70
N THR A 46 -12.82 -3.64 1.93
CA THR A 46 -11.59 -4.32 2.29
C THR A 46 -10.49 -3.33 2.70
N ALA A 47 -9.54 -3.78 3.54
CA ALA A 47 -8.43 -2.95 3.98
C ALA A 47 -7.55 -2.51 2.78
N LEU A 48 -7.28 -3.41 1.83
CA LEU A 48 -6.57 -3.07 0.59
C LEU A 48 -7.34 -2.07 -0.26
N GLY A 49 -8.67 -2.18 -0.33
CA GLY A 49 -9.50 -1.25 -1.07
C GLY A 49 -9.52 0.16 -0.48
N ILE A 50 -9.23 0.30 0.82
CA ILE A 50 -9.17 1.59 1.52
C ILE A 50 -7.75 2.18 1.45
N PHE A 51 -6.72 1.37 1.70
CA PHE A 51 -5.35 1.83 1.94
C PHE A 51 -4.38 1.58 0.78
N ALA A 52 -4.82 0.96 -0.33
CA ALA A 52 -3.96 0.69 -1.47
C ALA A 52 -4.61 1.11 -2.79
N VAL A 53 -3.75 1.53 -3.74
CA VAL A 53 -4.14 1.89 -5.11
C VAL A 53 -3.66 0.80 -6.05
N ASP A 54 -4.54 0.23 -6.87
CA ASP A 54 -4.18 -0.76 -7.87
C ASP A 54 -3.58 -0.09 -9.12
N LEU A 55 -2.26 -0.14 -9.23
CA LEU A 55 -1.52 0.42 -10.38
C LEU A 55 -1.81 -0.33 -11.69
N THR A 56 -2.41 -1.51 -11.64
CA THR A 56 -2.79 -2.30 -12.83
C THR A 56 -4.22 -2.07 -13.26
N GLU A 57 -5.01 -1.30 -12.52
CA GLU A 57 -6.38 -0.94 -12.91
C GLU A 57 -6.38 -0.04 -14.15
N GLU A 58 -7.28 -0.30 -15.10
CA GLU A 58 -7.35 0.40 -16.38
C GLU A 58 -7.48 1.92 -16.22
N LYS A 59 -8.28 2.36 -15.26
CA LYS A 59 -8.46 3.80 -14.97
C LYS A 59 -7.18 4.46 -14.47
N ILE A 60 -6.41 3.77 -13.66
CA ILE A 60 -5.12 4.26 -13.15
C ILE A 60 -4.09 4.24 -14.28
N GLN A 61 -4.07 3.17 -15.09
CA GLN A 61 -3.17 3.05 -16.23
C GLN A 61 -3.34 4.16 -17.30
N ALA A 62 -4.55 4.69 -17.45
CA ALA A 62 -4.83 5.80 -18.35
C ALA A 62 -4.14 7.11 -17.92
N ASN A 63 -3.87 7.27 -16.63
CA ASN A 63 -3.27 8.47 -16.04
C ASN A 63 -1.76 8.33 -15.78
N ILE A 64 -1.18 7.13 -15.95
CA ILE A 64 0.25 6.90 -15.76
C ILE A 64 1.00 7.39 -17.01
N ASP A 65 1.97 8.26 -16.79
CA ASP A 65 2.85 8.76 -17.84
C ASP A 65 3.71 7.64 -18.48
N PRO A 66 4.14 7.80 -19.73
CA PRO A 66 5.11 6.88 -20.33
C PRO A 66 6.44 6.90 -19.57
N VAL A 67 6.88 5.75 -19.10
CA VAL A 67 8.18 5.60 -18.44
C VAL A 67 9.25 5.41 -19.52
N ILE A 68 10.21 6.32 -19.59
CA ILE A 68 11.26 6.36 -20.61
C ILE A 68 12.62 6.18 -19.94
N GLY A 69 13.49 5.34 -20.51
CA GLY A 69 14.87 5.18 -20.06
C GLY A 69 15.04 4.35 -18.76
N ARG A 70 14.02 3.56 -18.41
CA ARG A 70 14.02 2.68 -17.22
C ARG A 70 13.83 1.20 -17.56
N GLU A 71 14.06 0.82 -18.80
CA GLU A 71 13.84 -0.53 -19.28
C GLU A 71 14.68 -1.55 -18.51
N THR A 72 15.94 -1.22 -18.22
CA THR A 72 16.89 -2.09 -17.51
C THR A 72 16.44 -2.38 -16.08
N GLU A 73 15.99 -1.35 -15.37
CA GLU A 73 15.51 -1.47 -13.99
C GLU A 73 14.20 -2.27 -13.93
N ILE A 74 13.29 -2.03 -14.87
CA ILE A 74 12.04 -2.79 -14.98
C ILE A 74 12.34 -4.26 -15.31
N ASP A 75 13.24 -4.56 -16.25
CA ASP A 75 13.67 -5.92 -16.57
C ASP A 75 14.27 -6.62 -15.35
N ARG A 76 15.04 -5.88 -14.55
CA ARG A 76 15.61 -6.40 -13.30
C ARG A 76 14.55 -6.73 -12.27
N LEU A 77 13.53 -5.88 -12.11
CA LEU A 77 12.38 -6.19 -11.26
C LEU A 77 11.65 -7.46 -11.70
N ILE A 78 11.38 -7.59 -13.01
CA ILE A 78 10.75 -8.77 -13.61
C ILE A 78 11.57 -10.03 -13.29
N GLN A 79 12.90 -9.99 -13.48
CA GLN A 79 13.79 -11.11 -13.19
C GLN A 79 13.73 -11.53 -11.71
N ILE A 80 13.71 -10.56 -10.77
CA ILE A 80 13.68 -10.86 -9.34
C ILE A 80 12.31 -11.41 -8.94
N LEU A 81 11.22 -10.78 -9.36
CA LEU A 81 9.85 -11.20 -9.06
C LEU A 81 9.51 -12.57 -9.64
N SER A 82 10.19 -12.98 -10.73
CA SER A 82 10.02 -14.29 -11.37
C SER A 82 10.74 -15.42 -10.65
N ARG A 83 11.56 -15.15 -9.64
CA ARG A 83 12.26 -16.18 -8.87
C ARG A 83 11.29 -16.97 -7.99
N ARG A 84 11.65 -18.22 -7.70
CA ARG A 84 10.92 -19.08 -6.75
C ARG A 84 11.12 -18.64 -5.29
N THR A 85 12.30 -18.12 -4.98
CA THR A 85 12.71 -17.64 -3.65
C THR A 85 13.44 -16.32 -3.79
N LYS A 86 13.50 -15.50 -2.74
CA LYS A 86 14.13 -14.17 -2.75
C LYS A 86 13.55 -13.28 -3.86
N ASN A 87 12.24 -13.30 -3.98
CA ASN A 87 11.46 -12.62 -5.03
C ASN A 87 10.87 -11.28 -4.57
N ASN A 88 11.41 -10.69 -3.50
CA ASN A 88 11.01 -9.41 -2.96
C ASN A 88 12.12 -8.38 -3.22
N PRO A 89 12.06 -7.62 -4.33
CA PRO A 89 13.06 -6.61 -4.67
C PRO A 89 12.90 -5.36 -3.82
N ILE A 90 14.03 -4.66 -3.61
CA ILE A 90 14.07 -3.31 -3.04
C ILE A 90 14.70 -2.38 -4.09
N LEU A 91 14.01 -1.28 -4.39
CA LEU A 91 14.50 -0.17 -5.20
C LEU A 91 15.22 0.82 -4.30
N LEU A 92 16.50 1.02 -4.56
CA LEU A 92 17.35 1.97 -3.84
C LEU A 92 17.63 3.18 -4.72
N GLY A 93 17.52 4.37 -4.16
CA GLY A 93 17.85 5.61 -4.86
C GLY A 93 17.38 6.84 -4.10
N GLU A 94 17.99 7.98 -4.43
CA GLU A 94 17.62 9.27 -3.83
C GLU A 94 16.15 9.64 -4.07
N PRO A 95 15.56 10.52 -3.26
CA PRO A 95 14.23 11.05 -3.51
C PRO A 95 14.14 11.66 -4.93
N GLY A 96 13.01 11.47 -5.61
CA GLY A 96 12.81 12.02 -6.96
C GLY A 96 13.52 11.29 -8.10
N THR A 97 14.24 10.20 -7.85
CA THR A 97 14.94 9.43 -8.90
C THR A 97 13.98 8.57 -9.76
N GLY A 98 12.68 8.59 -9.48
CA GLY A 98 11.67 7.87 -10.28
C GLY A 98 11.50 6.41 -9.88
N LYS A 99 11.71 6.04 -8.60
CA LYS A 99 11.47 4.68 -8.10
C LYS A 99 10.02 4.23 -8.34
N THR A 100 9.07 5.08 -8.03
CA THR A 100 7.63 4.84 -8.27
C THR A 100 7.33 4.66 -9.76
N ALA A 101 7.92 5.49 -10.64
CA ALA A 101 7.77 5.37 -12.08
C ALA A 101 8.26 4.01 -12.63
N ILE A 102 9.32 3.42 -12.04
CA ILE A 102 9.79 2.07 -12.41
C ILE A 102 8.70 1.02 -12.12
N VAL A 103 8.02 1.12 -10.97
CA VAL A 103 6.94 0.20 -10.59
C VAL A 103 5.69 0.41 -11.47
N GLU A 104 5.36 1.64 -11.79
CA GLU A 104 4.31 2.00 -12.76
C GLU A 104 4.60 1.44 -14.15
N GLY A 105 5.87 1.53 -14.59
CA GLY A 105 6.33 0.91 -15.84
C GLY A 105 6.19 -0.61 -15.84
N LEU A 106 6.47 -1.27 -14.71
CA LEU A 106 6.22 -2.70 -14.53
C LEU A 106 4.73 -3.02 -14.60
N ALA A 107 3.87 -2.27 -13.90
CA ALA A 107 2.41 -2.43 -13.96
C ALA A 107 1.90 -2.33 -15.41
N LYS A 108 2.40 -1.35 -16.17
CA LYS A 108 2.08 -1.17 -17.59
C LYS A 108 2.50 -2.36 -18.46
N ARG A 109 3.64 -2.99 -18.16
CA ARG A 109 4.08 -4.22 -18.85
C ARG A 109 3.22 -5.43 -18.50
N ILE A 110 2.79 -5.56 -17.24
CA ILE A 110 1.89 -6.65 -16.79
C ILE A 110 0.55 -6.53 -17.53
N VAL A 111 -0.07 -5.35 -17.54
CA VAL A 111 -1.35 -5.10 -18.23
C VAL A 111 -1.25 -5.40 -19.73
N LYS A 112 -0.11 -5.07 -20.35
CA LYS A 112 0.14 -5.34 -21.78
C LYS A 112 0.55 -6.79 -22.07
N GLY A 113 0.64 -7.66 -21.07
CA GLY A 113 1.14 -9.03 -21.22
C GLY A 113 2.60 -9.13 -21.64
N LYS A 114 3.42 -8.07 -21.47
CA LYS A 114 4.85 -8.02 -21.83
C LYS A 114 5.74 -8.45 -20.67
N VAL A 115 5.39 -9.53 -20.02
CA VAL A 115 6.09 -10.12 -18.86
C VAL A 115 6.06 -11.66 -18.99
N PRO A 116 6.96 -12.38 -18.30
CA PRO A 116 6.89 -13.84 -18.23
C PRO A 116 5.57 -14.35 -17.63
N ASP A 117 5.17 -15.56 -17.98
CA ASP A 117 3.89 -16.18 -17.59
C ASP A 117 3.61 -16.12 -16.08
N VAL A 118 4.64 -16.23 -15.25
CA VAL A 118 4.54 -16.16 -13.78
C VAL A 118 4.03 -14.80 -13.28
N LEU A 119 4.12 -13.75 -14.10
CA LEU A 119 3.67 -12.40 -13.79
C LEU A 119 2.42 -11.98 -14.57
N ILE A 120 1.95 -12.78 -15.52
CA ILE A 120 0.71 -12.51 -16.25
C ILE A 120 -0.47 -12.56 -15.28
N GLY A 121 -1.36 -11.56 -15.36
CA GLY A 121 -2.53 -11.44 -14.50
C GLY A 121 -2.23 -11.05 -13.05
N LYS A 122 -0.97 -10.71 -12.72
CA LYS A 122 -0.65 -10.12 -11.41
C LYS A 122 -1.14 -8.68 -11.33
N ARG A 123 -1.45 -8.28 -10.10
CA ARG A 123 -1.87 -6.92 -9.75
C ARG A 123 -0.81 -6.29 -8.87
N ILE A 124 -0.51 -5.02 -9.10
CA ILE A 124 0.41 -4.26 -8.25
C ILE A 124 -0.41 -3.25 -7.45
N LEU A 125 -0.47 -3.46 -6.14
CA LEU A 125 -1.16 -2.57 -5.21
C LEU A 125 -0.13 -1.70 -4.48
N ASN A 126 -0.22 -0.38 -4.70
CA ASN A 126 0.59 0.62 -3.99
C ASN A 126 -0.06 0.90 -2.64
N LEU A 127 0.56 0.46 -1.56
CA LEU A 127 0.10 0.67 -0.19
C LEU A 127 0.51 2.06 0.31
N ASP A 128 -0.47 2.86 0.70
CA ASP A 128 -0.25 4.13 1.39
C ASP A 128 -0.12 3.91 2.90
N LEU A 129 1.13 3.92 3.38
CA LEU A 129 1.43 3.77 4.81
C LEU A 129 0.96 4.99 5.61
N GLY A 130 1.02 6.19 5.02
CA GLY A 130 0.54 7.40 5.67
C GLY A 130 -0.96 7.33 5.94
N ALA A 131 -1.75 6.92 4.94
CA ALA A 131 -3.17 6.70 5.10
C ALA A 131 -3.50 5.58 6.10
N THR A 132 -2.67 4.53 6.14
CA THR A 132 -2.85 3.42 7.08
C THR A 132 -2.63 3.87 8.53
N LEU A 133 -1.75 4.85 8.76
CA LEU A 133 -1.49 5.47 10.07
C LEU A 133 -2.51 6.55 10.42
N ALA A 134 -3.07 7.24 9.43
CA ALA A 134 -3.98 8.37 9.65
C ALA A 134 -5.21 7.93 10.47
N GLY A 135 -5.60 8.75 11.44
CA GLY A 135 -6.77 8.52 12.30
C GLY A 135 -6.63 7.35 13.27
N THR A 136 -5.43 6.76 13.44
CA THR A 136 -5.21 5.76 14.51
C THR A 136 -4.85 6.46 15.82
N MET A 137 -5.78 6.49 16.77
CA MET A 137 -5.52 7.03 18.12
C MET A 137 -4.76 6.04 19.00
N TYR A 138 -4.89 4.75 18.72
CA TYR A 138 -4.28 3.68 19.51
C TYR A 138 -3.39 2.79 18.64
N ARG A 139 -2.24 2.39 19.18
CA ARG A 139 -1.29 1.47 18.54
C ARG A 139 -1.96 0.21 17.96
N GLY A 140 -2.92 -0.38 18.69
CA GLY A 140 -3.61 -1.59 18.25
C GLY A 140 -4.44 -1.43 16.97
N GLU A 141 -4.90 -0.23 16.64
CA GLU A 141 -5.69 0.02 15.43
C GLU A 141 -4.83 -0.09 14.17
N PHE A 142 -3.64 0.50 14.18
CA PHE A 142 -2.69 0.37 13.08
C PHE A 142 -2.24 -1.09 12.90
N GLU A 143 -1.87 -1.77 14.01
CA GLU A 143 -1.49 -3.18 13.96
C GLU A 143 -2.62 -4.06 13.39
N SER A 144 -3.88 -3.76 13.73
CA SER A 144 -5.03 -4.46 13.17
C SER A 144 -5.16 -4.21 11.67
N ARG A 145 -5.06 -2.96 11.20
CA ARG A 145 -5.10 -2.62 9.77
C ARG A 145 -4.01 -3.35 8.98
N ILE A 146 -2.78 -3.38 9.50
CA ILE A 146 -1.67 -4.11 8.85
C ILE A 146 -1.94 -5.61 8.81
N LYS A 147 -2.50 -6.21 9.87
CA LYS A 147 -2.88 -7.63 9.88
C LYS A 147 -3.93 -7.94 8.82
N ASP A 148 -4.93 -7.08 8.70
CA ASP A 148 -6.00 -7.24 7.72
C ASP A 148 -5.45 -7.14 6.29
N ILE A 149 -4.57 -6.15 6.02
CA ILE A 149 -3.87 -6.00 4.74
C ILE A 149 -3.05 -7.26 4.41
N ILE A 150 -2.26 -7.76 5.36
CA ILE A 150 -1.46 -8.98 5.17
C ILE A 150 -2.37 -10.19 4.90
N ALA A 151 -3.48 -10.33 5.61
CA ALA A 151 -4.43 -11.42 5.42
C ALA A 151 -5.06 -11.37 4.02
N GLU A 152 -5.46 -10.19 3.55
CA GLU A 152 -6.02 -10.00 2.21
C GLU A 152 -4.99 -10.31 1.11
N VAL A 153 -3.75 -9.81 1.22
CA VAL A 153 -2.68 -10.12 0.26
C VAL A 153 -2.40 -11.61 0.20
N LYS A 154 -2.44 -12.31 1.34
CA LYS A 154 -2.25 -13.77 1.37
C LYS A 154 -3.40 -14.55 0.75
N SER A 155 -4.61 -14.01 0.77
CA SER A 155 -5.78 -14.66 0.18
C SER A 155 -5.77 -14.61 -1.35
N ASP A 156 -5.10 -13.63 -1.95
CA ASP A 156 -4.96 -13.51 -3.41
C ASP A 156 -3.48 -13.58 -3.84
N PRO A 157 -3.01 -14.73 -4.33
CA PRO A 157 -1.63 -14.91 -4.77
C PRO A 157 -1.27 -14.06 -6.00
N ASN A 158 -2.24 -13.38 -6.63
CA ASN A 158 -1.99 -12.49 -7.75
C ASN A 158 -1.58 -11.08 -7.32
N ILE A 159 -1.68 -10.76 -6.05
CA ILE A 159 -1.28 -9.46 -5.54
C ILE A 159 0.24 -9.39 -5.35
N ILE A 160 0.83 -8.30 -5.84
CA ILE A 160 2.19 -7.83 -5.53
C ILE A 160 2.01 -6.51 -4.79
N LEU A 161 2.43 -6.45 -3.54
CA LEU A 161 2.36 -5.23 -2.76
C LEU A 161 3.54 -4.32 -3.11
N PHE A 162 3.29 -3.07 -3.40
CA PHE A 162 4.32 -2.05 -3.51
C PHE A 162 4.25 -1.14 -2.29
N VAL A 163 5.39 -0.92 -1.65
CA VAL A 163 5.52 -0.03 -0.48
C VAL A 163 6.62 0.97 -0.77
N ASP A 164 6.21 2.21 -1.00
CA ASP A 164 7.17 3.31 -1.08
C ASP A 164 7.63 3.69 0.33
N GLU A 165 8.86 4.19 0.45
CA GLU A 165 9.48 4.51 1.73
C GLU A 165 9.39 3.35 2.75
N VAL A 166 9.73 2.12 2.30
CA VAL A 166 9.60 0.89 3.11
C VAL A 166 10.36 0.97 4.46
N HIS A 167 11.33 1.88 4.60
CA HIS A 167 12.01 2.17 5.85
C HIS A 167 11.03 2.68 6.94
N THR A 168 9.92 3.30 6.56
CA THR A 168 8.91 3.76 7.52
C THR A 168 8.25 2.58 8.27
N LEU A 169 8.21 1.40 7.67
CA LEU A 169 7.79 0.17 8.36
C LEU A 169 8.76 -0.26 9.49
N ILE A 170 10.04 0.13 9.38
CA ILE A 170 11.12 -0.23 10.30
C ILE A 170 11.41 0.92 11.26
N GLY A 171 11.41 2.15 10.75
CA GLY A 171 11.85 3.37 11.47
C GLY A 171 10.81 3.95 12.41
N ALA A 172 9.58 3.53 12.33
CA ALA A 172 8.60 3.83 13.36
C ALA A 172 9.04 3.35 14.78
N GLY A 173 10.27 2.80 14.90
CA GLY A 173 10.87 2.09 16.02
C GLY A 173 11.73 2.87 17.02
N SER A 174 12.10 4.10 16.77
CA SER A 174 13.13 4.77 17.60
C SER A 174 12.62 5.55 18.81
N SER A 175 11.34 5.76 18.96
CA SER A 175 10.73 6.30 20.19
C SER A 175 9.90 5.23 20.90
N ALA A 176 9.94 5.21 22.23
CA ALA A 176 9.26 4.24 23.07
C ALA A 176 7.75 4.15 22.74
N GLY A 177 7.38 3.23 21.86
CA GLY A 177 6.01 3.07 21.35
C GLY A 177 5.91 2.78 19.87
N SER A 178 7.02 2.62 19.15
CA SER A 178 7.04 2.48 17.71
C SER A 178 6.41 1.18 17.22
N LEU A 179 5.61 1.37 16.21
CA LEU A 179 4.86 0.37 15.47
C LEU A 179 5.84 -0.47 14.64
N ASP A 180 6.15 -1.66 15.11
CA ASP A 180 7.03 -2.57 14.40
C ASP A 180 6.24 -3.37 13.36
N ALA A 181 5.68 -2.65 12.37
CA ALA A 181 5.00 -3.28 11.25
C ALA A 181 5.93 -4.24 10.49
N ALA A 182 7.24 -3.96 10.46
CA ALA A 182 8.22 -4.85 9.84
C ALA A 182 8.21 -6.25 10.44
N ASN A 183 8.02 -6.40 11.75
CA ASN A 183 7.93 -7.71 12.39
C ASN A 183 6.68 -8.48 11.98
N MET A 184 5.65 -7.81 11.49
CA MET A 184 4.44 -8.47 10.98
C MET A 184 4.62 -8.96 9.55
N PHE A 185 5.38 -8.22 8.71
CA PHE A 185 5.71 -8.62 7.35
C PHE A 185 6.80 -9.68 7.26
N LYS A 186 7.83 -9.62 8.11
CA LYS A 186 9.00 -10.52 8.09
C LYS A 186 8.66 -12.02 7.97
N PRO A 187 7.77 -12.61 8.79
CA PRO A 187 7.48 -14.04 8.71
C PRO A 187 6.79 -14.42 7.39
N GLU A 188 5.95 -13.56 6.84
CA GLU A 188 5.23 -13.84 5.60
C GLU A 188 6.14 -13.69 4.36
N LEU A 189 7.04 -12.71 4.37
CA LEU A 189 8.07 -12.55 3.34
C LEU A 189 9.05 -13.72 3.36
N ALA A 190 9.48 -14.18 4.55
CA ALA A 190 10.39 -15.31 4.69
C ALA A 190 9.80 -16.62 4.20
N ARG A 191 8.50 -16.83 4.38
CA ARG A 191 7.76 -18.01 3.91
C ARG A 191 7.42 -17.96 2.42
N GLY A 192 7.61 -16.81 1.75
CA GLY A 192 7.21 -16.61 0.36
C GLY A 192 5.70 -16.51 0.13
N ASN A 193 4.93 -16.32 1.19
CA ASN A 193 3.47 -16.17 1.14
C ASN A 193 3.04 -14.78 0.64
N LEU A 194 3.97 -13.84 0.58
CA LEU A 194 3.72 -12.45 0.20
C LEU A 194 4.80 -12.01 -0.79
N ARG A 195 4.39 -11.32 -1.85
CA ARG A 195 5.29 -10.66 -2.79
C ARG A 195 5.26 -9.15 -2.54
N LEU A 196 6.43 -8.58 -2.33
CA LEU A 196 6.58 -7.17 -2.01
C LEU A 196 7.68 -6.54 -2.86
N ILE A 197 7.41 -5.34 -3.37
CA ILE A 197 8.39 -4.43 -3.93
C ILE A 197 8.54 -3.30 -2.91
N GLY A 198 9.74 -3.10 -2.38
CA GLY A 198 10.04 -1.96 -1.51
C GLY A 198 10.76 -0.86 -2.29
N ALA A 199 10.58 0.39 -1.90
CA ALA A 199 11.42 1.50 -2.34
C ALA A 199 11.93 2.27 -1.12
N THR A 200 13.20 2.71 -1.15
CA THR A 200 13.82 3.49 -0.07
C THR A 200 15.03 4.26 -0.59
N THR A 201 15.62 5.08 0.26
CA THR A 201 16.92 5.74 -0.02
C THR A 201 18.08 4.87 0.44
N LEU A 202 19.30 5.22 0.03
CA LEU A 202 20.52 4.53 0.50
C LEU A 202 20.82 4.84 1.98
N GLU A 203 20.45 6.03 2.45
CA GLU A 203 20.66 6.45 3.83
C GLU A 203 19.77 5.69 4.81
N GLU A 204 18.58 5.30 4.36
CA GLU A 204 17.57 4.59 5.17
C GLU A 204 17.63 3.06 5.04
N TYR A 205 18.47 2.53 4.14
CA TYR A 205 18.66 1.09 3.92
C TYR A 205 19.73 0.53 4.87
#